data_7aa4a438e38c25e8123412b07af87970
#
_entry.id   7aa4a438e38c25e8123412b07af87970
#
_cell.length_a   1.000
_cell.length_b   1.000
_cell.length_c   1.000
_cell.angle_alpha   90.00
_cell.angle_beta   90.00
_cell.angle_gamma   90.00
#
_symmetry.space_group_name_H-M   'P 1'
#
loop_
_entity.id
_entity.type
_entity.pdbx_description
1 polymer ?
#
loop_
_entity_poly.entity_id
_entity_poly.type
_entity_poly.pdbx_seq_one_letter_code
_entity_poly.pdbx_strand_id
1 'polypeptide(L)'
;MNFFEKIRETIMKFFRTDAEKEFNVEFITSPEIENSQQRWNDIIKGSPFWVDPKENDIRTINFAKFLCQYTAKKACMDLSVSVTGSERADFINKCIRAMVDTSIRDKVEDMLGVGGIILKPNGSLNPDNMIDYVMPWDFAITEKTSNGDIRGCIFINRLLKDKVYYYRLEYHHFTTSKNKEGEEMNVYEIQNKAFKSNSSNSLGKKIELHDVPEWSSIDEVVHIMNVEKPLFAYLKTPFNNTIDYSSPEGISIFSNALMELRDLDIAWSKKGNEVEDSQHITFINENALTKQGKGGTRTSTVELPRFVKGLKLGLDSKSTIDEHVPTMLTSDRITDINSILSMISTKCGFSQGQFILDRKSGRLTATQVESDDNETVETINDIRKSIKTALKNLIYAINVFCDLYGIPAGYVDALDDDVPDEDIFYFKDLLASFEQDRSRAYNLMIQGVYSKRKYLKEYEGFNDDEVDAMFAERAQEEAERNSGGLFGEE
;
A
#
# COMPACT_ATOMS: atom_id res chain seq x y z
N MET A 1 18.35 17.12 10.13
CA MET A 1 18.03 17.38 8.73
C MET A 1 19.30 17.23 7.92
N ASN A 2 19.39 16.17 7.14
CA ASN A 2 20.61 15.79 6.43
C ASN A 2 20.83 16.75 5.23
N PHE A 3 22.08 16.99 4.81
CA PHE A 3 22.40 17.87 3.67
C PHE A 3 21.64 17.50 2.39
N PHE A 4 21.43 16.22 2.16
CA PHE A 4 20.63 15.71 1.03
C PHE A 4 19.14 16.02 1.15
N GLU A 5 18.56 16.04 2.35
CA GLU A 5 17.17 16.45 2.58
C GLU A 5 16.96 17.91 2.25
N LYS A 6 17.88 18.80 2.66
CA LYS A 6 17.82 20.24 2.32
C LYS A 6 17.91 20.49 0.81
N ILE A 7 18.78 19.74 0.10
CA ILE A 7 18.89 19.86 -1.36
C ILE A 7 17.57 19.43 -2.00
N ARG A 8 16.96 18.33 -1.54
CA ARG A 8 15.73 17.78 -2.09
C ARG A 8 14.53 18.68 -1.84
N GLU A 9 14.38 19.24 -0.64
CA GLU A 9 13.36 20.26 -0.33
C GLU A 9 13.50 21.50 -1.23
N THR A 10 14.73 21.94 -1.46
CA THR A 10 15.00 23.07 -2.35
C THR A 10 14.60 22.77 -3.80
N ILE A 11 14.83 21.53 -4.26
CA ILE A 11 14.48 21.06 -5.60
C ILE A 11 12.97 21.05 -5.82
N MET A 12 12.21 20.43 -4.91
CA MET A 12 10.74 20.37 -4.97
C MET A 12 10.15 21.79 -4.99
N LYS A 13 10.67 22.67 -4.16
CA LYS A 13 10.22 24.08 -4.07
C LYS A 13 10.41 24.86 -5.37
N PHE A 14 11.54 24.68 -6.07
CA PHE A 14 11.77 25.33 -7.37
C PHE A 14 10.82 24.82 -8.44
N PHE A 15 10.64 23.49 -8.51
CA PHE A 15 9.75 22.87 -9.49
C PHE A 15 8.30 23.35 -9.32
N ARG A 16 7.83 23.42 -8.08
CA ARG A 16 6.52 23.93 -7.71
C ARG A 16 6.30 25.36 -8.19
N THR A 17 7.25 26.25 -7.87
CA THR A 17 7.17 27.67 -8.24
C THR A 17 7.15 27.86 -9.76
N ASP A 18 7.87 27.04 -10.52
CA ASP A 18 7.86 27.12 -11.98
C ASP A 18 6.52 26.65 -12.56
N ALA A 19 5.95 25.57 -12.04
CA ALA A 19 4.64 25.07 -12.49
C ALA A 19 3.49 26.01 -12.12
N GLU A 20 3.50 26.61 -10.92
CA GLU A 20 2.53 27.65 -10.50
C GLU A 20 2.55 28.85 -11.44
N LYS A 21 3.73 29.33 -11.83
CA LYS A 21 3.89 30.44 -12.77
C LYS A 21 3.40 30.11 -14.18
N GLU A 22 3.69 28.89 -14.65
CA GLU A 22 3.32 28.47 -16.00
C GLU A 22 1.81 28.38 -16.23
N PHE A 23 1.05 27.97 -15.20
CA PHE A 23 -0.40 27.87 -15.27
C PHE A 23 -1.13 29.00 -14.56
N ASN A 24 -0.39 29.92 -13.89
CA ASN A 24 -0.93 31.02 -13.08
C ASN A 24 -1.94 30.52 -12.02
N VAL A 25 -1.53 29.50 -11.28
CA VAL A 25 -2.30 28.85 -10.21
C VAL A 25 -1.48 28.73 -8.93
N GLU A 26 -2.15 28.56 -7.81
CA GLU A 26 -1.52 28.25 -6.53
C GLU A 26 -1.81 26.80 -6.15
N PHE A 27 -0.82 26.12 -5.58
CA PHE A 27 -1.02 24.75 -5.10
C PHE A 27 -1.63 24.74 -3.69
N ILE A 28 -2.64 23.92 -3.49
CA ILE A 28 -3.28 23.70 -2.18
C ILE A 28 -2.38 22.85 -1.28
N THR A 29 -1.62 21.92 -1.87
CA THR A 29 -0.71 21.05 -1.13
C THR A 29 0.35 21.85 -0.40
N SER A 30 0.48 21.67 0.91
CA SER A 30 1.50 22.38 1.70
C SER A 30 2.88 21.70 1.62
N PRO A 31 3.97 22.46 1.80
CA PRO A 31 5.31 21.87 1.90
C PRO A 31 5.44 20.86 3.04
N GLU A 32 4.65 21.00 4.11
CA GLU A 32 4.67 20.12 5.26
C GLU A 32 4.19 18.71 4.91
N ILE A 33 3.12 18.61 4.11
CA ILE A 33 2.63 17.29 3.68
C ILE A 33 3.56 16.64 2.65
N GLU A 34 4.11 17.42 1.71
CA GLU A 34 5.10 16.94 0.74
C GLU A 34 6.34 16.35 1.44
N ASN A 35 6.86 17.05 2.45
CA ASN A 35 7.99 16.58 3.25
C ASN A 35 7.64 15.30 4.03
N SER A 36 6.43 15.22 4.54
CA SER A 36 5.95 14.03 5.26
C SER A 36 5.82 12.82 4.34
N GLN A 37 5.24 12.99 3.16
CA GLN A 37 5.14 11.94 2.14
C GLN A 37 6.52 11.40 1.73
N GLN A 38 7.49 12.31 1.62
CA GLN A 38 8.86 11.92 1.32
C GLN A 38 9.49 11.10 2.46
N ARG A 39 9.32 11.52 3.72
CA ARG A 39 9.82 10.78 4.89
C ARG A 39 9.17 9.40 4.99
N TRP A 40 7.86 9.30 4.74
CA TRP A 40 7.16 8.01 4.72
C TRP A 40 7.71 7.08 3.65
N ASN A 41 7.97 7.61 2.45
CA ASN A 41 8.56 6.84 1.36
C ASN A 41 9.98 6.34 1.71
N ASP A 42 10.81 7.16 2.36
CA ASP A 42 12.14 6.75 2.81
C ASP A 42 12.07 5.67 3.89
N ILE A 43 11.10 5.74 4.82
CA ILE A 43 10.83 4.70 5.82
C ILE A 43 10.47 3.37 5.14
N ILE A 44 9.53 3.37 4.17
CA ILE A 44 9.12 2.17 3.45
C ILE A 44 10.29 1.56 2.67
N LYS A 45 11.18 2.39 2.12
CA LYS A 45 12.40 1.94 1.43
C LYS A 45 13.47 1.38 2.37
N GLY A 46 13.25 1.40 3.69
CA GLY A 46 14.18 0.91 4.69
C GLY A 46 15.33 1.89 4.99
N SER A 47 15.12 3.17 4.73
CA SER A 47 16.08 4.25 5.03
C SER A 47 15.42 5.32 5.89
N PRO A 48 14.89 4.98 7.08
CA PRO A 48 14.23 5.94 7.94
C PRO A 48 15.23 6.99 8.47
N PHE A 49 14.73 8.20 8.75
CA PHE A 49 15.56 9.35 9.15
C PHE A 49 16.29 9.17 10.50
N TRP A 50 15.92 8.16 11.29
CA TRP A 50 16.57 7.84 12.57
C TRP A 50 17.69 6.81 12.46
N VAL A 51 17.94 6.25 11.28
CA VAL A 51 19.04 5.32 11.02
C VAL A 51 20.15 6.07 10.27
N ASP A 52 21.32 6.21 10.90
CA ASP A 52 22.49 6.73 10.21
C ASP A 52 23.24 5.57 9.53
N PRO A 53 23.43 5.60 8.20
CA PRO A 53 24.16 4.56 7.48
C PRO A 53 25.64 4.42 7.91
N LYS A 54 26.18 5.41 8.61
CA LYS A 54 27.57 5.43 9.10
C LYS A 54 27.73 4.84 10.50
N GLU A 55 26.64 4.81 11.28
CA GLU A 55 26.60 4.27 12.62
C GLU A 55 25.79 2.97 12.56
N ASN A 56 26.45 1.83 12.82
CA ASN A 56 25.80 0.51 12.76
C ASN A 56 24.96 0.16 13.99
N ASP A 57 24.69 1.12 14.88
CA ASP A 57 24.06 0.85 16.17
C ASP A 57 22.56 0.57 16.06
N ILE A 58 21.89 1.15 15.07
CA ILE A 58 20.45 0.98 14.86
C ILE A 58 20.21 0.36 13.48
N ARG A 59 19.53 -0.78 13.46
CA ARG A 59 19.10 -1.50 12.24
C ARG A 59 17.59 -1.41 12.14
N THR A 60 17.07 -1.06 10.96
CA THR A 60 15.63 -1.10 10.74
C THR A 60 15.15 -2.51 10.39
N ILE A 61 14.03 -2.92 11.02
CA ILE A 61 13.30 -4.13 10.62
C ILE A 61 12.25 -3.82 9.55
N ASN A 62 12.10 -2.55 9.19
CA ASN A 62 11.15 -2.04 8.21
C ASN A 62 9.70 -2.50 8.47
N PHE A 63 9.27 -2.38 9.72
CA PHE A 63 7.94 -2.80 10.14
C PHE A 63 6.83 -1.99 9.46
N ALA A 64 7.08 -0.73 9.11
CA ALA A 64 6.15 0.11 8.36
C ALA A 64 5.77 -0.51 7.00
N LYS A 65 6.76 -1.03 6.26
CA LYS A 65 6.50 -1.75 5.00
C LYS A 65 5.68 -3.01 5.22
N PHE A 66 6.03 -3.80 6.23
CA PHE A 66 5.26 -4.99 6.60
C PHE A 66 3.80 -4.63 6.90
N LEU A 67 3.56 -3.56 7.66
CA LEU A 67 2.22 -3.07 7.99
C LEU A 67 1.41 -2.73 6.74
N CYS A 68 1.99 -1.99 5.79
CA CYS A 68 1.35 -1.65 4.52
C CYS A 68 1.03 -2.92 3.70
N GLN A 69 1.98 -3.85 3.60
CA GLN A 69 1.80 -5.12 2.89
C GLN A 69 0.71 -5.99 3.50
N TYR A 70 0.71 -6.13 4.81
CA TYR A 70 -0.31 -6.88 5.53
C TYR A 70 -1.69 -6.29 5.29
N THR A 71 -1.82 -4.98 5.44
CA THR A 71 -3.09 -4.26 5.29
C THR A 71 -3.60 -4.33 3.84
N ALA A 72 -2.75 -4.08 2.84
CA ALA A 72 -3.11 -4.20 1.44
C ALA A 72 -3.58 -5.61 1.08
N LYS A 73 -2.88 -6.65 1.58
CA LYS A 73 -3.28 -8.05 1.41
C LYS A 73 -4.67 -8.31 1.98
N LYS A 74 -5.00 -7.77 3.14
CA LYS A 74 -6.31 -7.96 3.78
C LYS A 74 -7.41 -7.15 3.10
N ALA A 75 -7.12 -5.90 2.71
CA ALA A 75 -8.07 -5.03 2.03
C ALA A 75 -8.46 -5.56 0.65
N CYS A 76 -7.49 -6.06 -0.12
CA CYS A 76 -7.70 -6.58 -1.48
C CYS A 76 -8.01 -8.09 -1.51
N MET A 77 -8.32 -8.72 -0.36
CA MET A 77 -8.59 -10.16 -0.33
C MET A 77 -9.82 -10.50 -1.18
N ASP A 78 -9.62 -11.35 -2.20
CA ASP A 78 -10.64 -11.79 -3.17
C ASP A 78 -11.45 -10.62 -3.77
N LEU A 79 -10.81 -9.43 -3.91
CA LEU A 79 -11.42 -8.32 -4.61
C LEU A 79 -11.71 -8.71 -6.05
N SER A 80 -12.97 -8.62 -6.42
CA SER A 80 -13.39 -8.72 -7.81
C SER A 80 -14.34 -7.58 -8.17
N VAL A 81 -14.29 -7.16 -9.42
CA VAL A 81 -15.13 -6.09 -9.95
C VAL A 81 -15.84 -6.61 -11.19
N SER A 82 -17.15 -6.40 -11.27
CA SER A 82 -17.97 -6.81 -12.38
C SER A 82 -18.79 -5.63 -12.87
N VAL A 83 -18.38 -5.03 -14.00
CA VAL A 83 -19.12 -3.95 -14.68
C VAL A 83 -19.86 -4.57 -15.85
N THR A 84 -21.18 -4.38 -15.90
CA THR A 84 -22.06 -4.98 -16.92
C THR A 84 -22.96 -3.95 -17.59
N GLY A 85 -23.57 -4.32 -18.74
CA GLY A 85 -24.55 -3.50 -19.45
C GLY A 85 -24.40 -3.50 -20.95
N SER A 86 -23.43 -2.81 -21.51
CA SER A 86 -23.22 -2.63 -22.94
C SER A 86 -21.81 -3.02 -23.39
N GLU A 87 -21.49 -2.92 -24.69
CA GLU A 87 -20.13 -3.09 -25.20
C GLU A 87 -19.14 -2.11 -24.53
N ARG A 88 -19.61 -0.92 -24.16
CA ARG A 88 -18.83 0.05 -23.39
C ARG A 88 -18.54 -0.47 -21.99
N ALA A 89 -19.54 -1.02 -21.31
CA ALA A 89 -19.37 -1.65 -20.00
C ALA A 89 -18.38 -2.83 -20.07
N ASP A 90 -18.43 -3.64 -21.11
CA ASP A 90 -17.47 -4.73 -21.33
C ASP A 90 -16.03 -4.23 -21.51
N PHE A 91 -15.85 -3.11 -22.23
CA PHE A 91 -14.53 -2.50 -22.37
C PHE A 91 -14.01 -1.97 -21.02
N ILE A 92 -14.83 -1.22 -20.29
CA ILE A 92 -14.51 -0.69 -18.96
C ILE A 92 -14.17 -1.86 -18.00
N ASN A 93 -15.00 -2.91 -18.03
CA ASN A 93 -14.77 -4.09 -17.20
C ASN A 93 -13.41 -4.77 -17.48
N LYS A 94 -13.01 -4.84 -18.76
CA LYS A 94 -11.68 -5.37 -19.12
C LYS A 94 -10.56 -4.52 -18.55
N CYS A 95 -10.66 -3.17 -18.64
CA CYS A 95 -9.67 -2.25 -18.10
C CYS A 95 -9.54 -2.40 -16.58
N ILE A 96 -10.67 -2.43 -15.86
CA ILE A 96 -10.68 -2.54 -14.41
C ILE A 96 -10.18 -3.91 -13.95
N ARG A 97 -10.60 -5.00 -14.60
CA ARG A 97 -10.12 -6.35 -14.28
C ARG A 97 -8.62 -6.49 -14.50
N ALA A 98 -8.09 -5.98 -15.62
CA ALA A 98 -6.66 -6.01 -15.87
C ALA A 98 -5.86 -5.36 -14.72
N MET A 99 -6.34 -4.24 -14.18
CA MET A 99 -5.74 -3.59 -13.01
C MET A 99 -5.94 -4.39 -11.73
N VAL A 100 -7.15 -4.88 -11.45
CA VAL A 100 -7.49 -5.62 -10.23
C VAL A 100 -6.70 -6.91 -10.13
N ASP A 101 -6.56 -7.63 -11.24
CA ASP A 101 -5.88 -8.93 -11.27
C ASP A 101 -4.35 -8.80 -11.18
N THR A 102 -3.76 -7.65 -11.59
CA THR A 102 -2.31 -7.53 -11.72
C THR A 102 -1.67 -6.59 -10.70
N SER A 103 -2.26 -5.44 -10.40
CA SER A 103 -1.55 -4.34 -9.75
C SER A 103 -2.25 -3.68 -8.56
N ILE A 104 -3.56 -3.85 -8.40
CA ILE A 104 -4.32 -3.09 -7.38
C ILE A 104 -3.77 -3.27 -5.96
N ARG A 105 -3.34 -4.47 -5.60
CA ARG A 105 -2.79 -4.75 -4.27
C ARG A 105 -1.50 -3.95 -4.00
N ASP A 106 -0.61 -3.90 -4.99
CA ASP A 106 0.64 -3.15 -4.87
C ASP A 106 0.35 -1.64 -4.82
N LYS A 107 -0.69 -1.18 -5.54
CA LYS A 107 -1.12 0.22 -5.53
C LYS A 107 -1.82 0.61 -4.22
N VAL A 108 -2.54 -0.30 -3.60
CA VAL A 108 -3.07 -0.11 -2.23
C VAL A 108 -1.94 -0.11 -1.20
N GLU A 109 -0.89 -0.93 -1.36
CA GLU A 109 0.31 -0.85 -0.52
C GLU A 109 1.00 0.52 -0.64
N ASP A 110 1.20 1.01 -1.88
CA ASP A 110 1.75 2.35 -2.15
C ASP A 110 0.89 3.43 -1.48
N MET A 111 -0.44 3.40 -1.68
CA MET A 111 -1.40 4.33 -1.08
C MET A 111 -1.29 4.36 0.45
N LEU A 112 -1.27 3.19 1.10
CA LEU A 112 -1.15 3.07 2.56
C LEU A 112 0.16 3.66 3.07
N GLY A 113 1.21 3.52 2.30
CA GLY A 113 2.54 4.00 2.64
C GLY A 113 2.71 5.51 2.54
N VAL A 114 2.22 6.13 1.48
CA VAL A 114 2.43 7.55 1.21
C VAL A 114 1.21 8.43 1.42
N GLY A 115 0.06 7.83 1.79
CA GLY A 115 -1.19 8.53 2.10
C GLY A 115 -2.19 8.56 0.94
N GLY A 116 -1.75 8.50 -0.29
CA GLY A 116 -2.65 8.46 -1.46
C GLY A 116 -1.91 8.47 -2.79
N ILE A 117 -2.57 7.96 -3.82
CA ILE A 117 -2.08 7.94 -5.21
C ILE A 117 -3.22 8.30 -6.15
N ILE A 118 -2.91 8.77 -7.34
CA ILE A 118 -3.93 9.03 -8.36
C ILE A 118 -3.92 7.92 -9.41
N LEU A 119 -5.11 7.46 -9.77
CA LEU A 119 -5.39 6.55 -10.86
C LEU A 119 -5.95 7.38 -12.02
N LYS A 120 -5.33 7.33 -13.19
CA LYS A 120 -5.72 8.19 -14.32
C LYS A 120 -5.72 7.39 -15.61
N PRO A 121 -6.78 7.50 -16.45
CA PRO A 121 -6.73 7.00 -17.82
C PRO A 121 -5.67 7.76 -18.64
N ASN A 122 -4.85 7.03 -19.40
CA ASN A 122 -3.77 7.62 -20.20
C ASN A 122 -4.09 7.75 -21.69
N GLY A 123 -5.30 7.36 -22.08
CA GLY A 123 -5.74 7.43 -23.45
C GLY A 123 -5.34 6.23 -24.35
N SER A 124 -4.71 5.21 -23.82
CA SER A 124 -4.48 3.96 -24.53
C SER A 124 -5.79 3.20 -24.71
N LEU A 125 -6.05 2.69 -25.91
CA LEU A 125 -7.18 1.79 -26.17
C LEU A 125 -6.89 0.32 -25.77
N ASN A 126 -5.66 0.03 -25.32
CA ASN A 126 -5.34 -1.28 -24.80
C ASN A 126 -5.76 -1.36 -23.32
N PRO A 127 -6.73 -2.24 -22.95
CA PRO A 127 -7.22 -2.37 -21.57
C PRO A 127 -6.10 -2.62 -20.55
N ASP A 128 -5.07 -3.38 -20.90
CA ASP A 128 -3.98 -3.73 -19.99
C ASP A 128 -3.08 -2.54 -19.61
N ASN A 129 -3.08 -1.47 -20.43
CA ASN A 129 -2.19 -0.32 -20.27
C ASN A 129 -2.94 1.01 -20.22
N MET A 130 -4.26 1.00 -19.98
CA MET A 130 -5.06 2.22 -19.99
C MET A 130 -4.93 3.08 -18.75
N ILE A 131 -4.46 2.54 -17.64
CA ILE A 131 -4.45 3.21 -16.34
C ILE A 131 -3.04 3.54 -15.90
N ASP A 132 -2.76 4.83 -15.70
CA ASP A 132 -1.54 5.33 -15.09
C ASP A 132 -1.72 5.47 -13.58
N TYR A 133 -0.63 5.19 -12.85
CA TYR A 133 -0.54 5.35 -11.40
C TYR A 133 0.39 6.51 -11.09
N VAL A 134 -0.14 7.56 -10.48
CA VAL A 134 0.62 8.79 -10.20
C VAL A 134 0.88 8.91 -8.70
N MET A 135 2.16 8.95 -8.36
CA MET A 135 2.60 9.07 -6.96
C MET A 135 2.54 10.53 -6.50
N PRO A 136 2.50 10.81 -5.18
CA PRO A 136 2.36 12.18 -4.65
C PRO A 136 3.41 13.19 -5.16
N TRP A 137 4.60 12.75 -5.48
CA TRP A 137 5.67 13.62 -6.02
C TRP A 137 5.58 13.89 -7.53
N ASP A 138 4.58 13.32 -8.20
CA ASP A 138 4.31 13.49 -9.63
C ASP A 138 2.96 14.15 -9.91
N PHE A 139 2.29 14.66 -8.87
CA PHE A 139 1.10 15.50 -9.02
C PHE A 139 1.08 16.65 -8.01
N ALA A 140 0.29 17.68 -8.30
CA ALA A 140 0.02 18.78 -7.38
C ALA A 140 -1.43 19.23 -7.50
N ILE A 141 -2.12 19.37 -6.36
CA ILE A 141 -3.53 19.74 -6.30
C ILE A 141 -3.66 21.25 -6.35
N THR A 142 -4.48 21.77 -7.28
CA THR A 142 -4.71 23.21 -7.50
C THR A 142 -6.07 23.65 -6.99
N GLU A 143 -7.08 22.79 -7.07
CA GLU A 143 -8.46 23.12 -6.71
C GLU A 143 -9.13 21.98 -5.97
N LYS A 144 -9.99 22.33 -5.01
CA LYS A 144 -10.85 21.38 -4.28
C LYS A 144 -12.24 21.97 -4.04
N THR A 145 -13.22 21.09 -3.81
CA THR A 145 -14.54 21.49 -3.33
C THR A 145 -14.53 21.82 -1.84
N SER A 146 -15.60 22.40 -1.34
CA SER A 146 -15.80 22.59 0.10
C SER A 146 -15.82 21.27 0.90
N ASN A 147 -16.18 20.16 0.26
CA ASN A 147 -16.18 18.83 0.87
C ASN A 147 -14.81 18.15 0.81
N GLY A 148 -13.79 18.78 0.19
CA GLY A 148 -12.45 18.24 0.10
C GLY A 148 -12.20 17.33 -1.10
N ASP A 149 -13.14 17.27 -2.06
CA ASP A 149 -12.92 16.53 -3.31
C ASP A 149 -12.03 17.35 -4.25
N ILE A 150 -11.05 16.71 -4.88
CA ILE A 150 -10.11 17.35 -5.81
C ILE A 150 -10.88 17.74 -7.09
N ARG A 151 -10.71 18.99 -7.54
CA ARG A 151 -11.26 19.48 -8.81
C ARG A 151 -10.21 19.83 -9.83
N GLY A 152 -9.04 20.29 -9.39
CA GLY A 152 -7.93 20.64 -10.25
C GLY A 152 -6.64 19.97 -9.79
N CYS A 153 -5.86 19.48 -10.76
CA CYS A 153 -4.60 18.79 -10.49
C CYS A 153 -3.64 18.94 -11.68
N ILE A 154 -2.36 19.19 -11.39
CA ILE A 154 -1.28 19.16 -12.37
C ILE A 154 -0.50 17.85 -12.20
N PHE A 155 -0.34 17.12 -13.29
CA PHE A 155 0.46 15.89 -13.38
C PHE A 155 1.79 16.18 -14.05
N ILE A 156 2.83 15.47 -13.60
CA ILE A 156 4.19 15.65 -14.06
C ILE A 156 4.69 14.35 -14.67
N ASN A 157 4.85 14.35 -16.00
CA ASN A 157 5.48 13.26 -16.72
C ASN A 157 6.95 13.58 -16.97
N ARG A 158 7.84 12.64 -16.67
CA ARG A 158 9.31 12.80 -16.80
C ARG A 158 9.86 11.77 -17.76
N LEU A 159 10.65 12.23 -18.73
CA LEU A 159 11.44 11.39 -19.62
C LEU A 159 12.91 11.78 -19.53
N LEU A 160 13.78 10.79 -19.49
CA LEU A 160 15.23 11.00 -19.54
C LEU A 160 15.77 10.37 -20.85
N LYS A 161 16.28 11.21 -21.74
CA LYS A 161 16.91 10.79 -23.00
C LYS A 161 18.26 11.47 -23.15
N ASP A 162 19.29 10.74 -23.44
CA ASP A 162 20.65 11.25 -23.70
C ASP A 162 21.15 12.23 -22.61
N LYS A 163 20.87 11.94 -21.32
CA LYS A 163 21.18 12.77 -20.15
C LYS A 163 20.43 14.12 -20.13
N VAL A 164 19.40 14.28 -20.92
CA VAL A 164 18.51 15.45 -20.95
C VAL A 164 17.17 15.03 -20.37
N TYR A 165 16.65 15.85 -19.50
CA TYR A 165 15.32 15.68 -18.89
C TYR A 165 14.27 16.40 -19.73
N TYR A 166 13.19 15.71 -20.02
CA TYR A 166 12.00 16.25 -20.63
C TYR A 166 10.86 16.13 -19.64
N TYR A 167 10.10 17.20 -19.47
CA TYR A 167 8.95 17.25 -18.57
C TYR A 167 7.72 17.63 -19.37
N ARG A 168 6.61 16.91 -19.15
CA ARG A 168 5.30 17.32 -19.60
C ARG A 168 4.45 17.60 -18.37
N LEU A 169 3.95 18.81 -18.27
CA LEU A 169 2.96 19.21 -17.29
C LEU A 169 1.59 19.09 -17.92
N GLU A 170 0.71 18.33 -17.31
CA GLU A 170 -0.66 18.07 -17.76
C GLU A 170 -1.60 18.60 -16.67
N TYR A 171 -2.28 19.71 -16.94
CA TYR A 171 -3.17 20.39 -16.00
C TYR A 171 -4.61 20.05 -16.30
N HIS A 172 -5.28 19.44 -15.37
CA HIS A 172 -6.70 19.10 -15.38
C HIS A 172 -7.47 20.04 -14.49
N HIS A 173 -8.47 20.75 -15.01
CA HIS A 173 -9.30 21.67 -14.23
C HIS A 173 -10.66 21.91 -14.88
N PHE A 174 -11.57 22.51 -14.13
CA PHE A 174 -12.85 22.98 -14.63
C PHE A 174 -12.74 24.46 -14.96
N THR A 175 -13.26 24.85 -16.13
CA THR A 175 -13.33 26.24 -16.57
C THR A 175 -14.73 26.56 -17.06
N THR A 176 -15.03 27.84 -17.22
CA THR A 176 -16.32 28.30 -17.75
C THR A 176 -16.14 28.80 -19.17
N SER A 177 -16.88 28.24 -20.09
CA SER A 177 -16.93 28.72 -21.49
C SER A 177 -18.32 29.23 -21.82
N LYS A 178 -18.43 30.15 -22.75
CA LYS A 178 -19.73 30.64 -23.24
C LYS A 178 -20.12 29.89 -24.50
N ASN A 179 -21.36 29.36 -24.53
CA ASN A 179 -21.90 28.75 -25.72
C ASN A 179 -22.22 29.83 -26.76
N LYS A 180 -22.66 29.43 -27.96
CA LYS A 180 -23.04 30.35 -29.04
C LYS A 180 -24.22 31.27 -28.68
N GLU A 181 -24.97 30.93 -27.65
CA GLU A 181 -26.15 31.68 -27.16
C GLU A 181 -25.77 32.61 -25.98
N GLY A 182 -24.47 32.61 -25.55
CA GLY A 182 -23.95 33.46 -24.48
C GLY A 182 -24.12 32.88 -23.08
N GLU A 183 -24.63 31.66 -22.94
CA GLU A 183 -24.80 30.98 -21.67
C GLU A 183 -23.47 30.37 -21.18
N GLU A 184 -23.19 30.49 -19.88
CA GLU A 184 -22.01 29.94 -19.30
C GLU A 184 -22.18 28.42 -19.10
N MET A 185 -21.21 27.66 -19.65
CA MET A 185 -21.14 26.21 -19.52
C MET A 185 -19.86 25.81 -18.81
N ASN A 186 -19.96 24.87 -17.88
CA ASN A 186 -18.79 24.24 -17.29
C ASN A 186 -18.14 23.32 -18.31
N VAL A 187 -16.84 23.49 -18.51
CA VAL A 187 -16.02 22.71 -19.43
C VAL A 187 -14.86 22.13 -18.64
N TYR A 188 -14.58 20.87 -18.86
CA TYR A 188 -13.36 20.27 -18.35
C TYR A 188 -12.23 20.50 -19.34
N GLU A 189 -11.15 21.12 -18.87
CA GLU A 189 -10.01 21.48 -19.69
C GLU A 189 -8.78 20.71 -19.27
N ILE A 190 -8.05 20.18 -20.25
CA ILE A 190 -6.75 19.55 -20.06
C ILE A 190 -5.73 20.38 -20.86
N GLN A 191 -4.77 21.00 -20.15
CA GLN A 191 -3.69 21.76 -20.77
C GLN A 191 -2.37 21.01 -20.66
N ASN A 192 -1.64 20.86 -21.76
CA ASN A 192 -0.33 20.22 -21.82
C ASN A 192 0.76 21.25 -22.15
N LYS A 193 1.86 21.22 -21.39
CA LYS A 193 3.05 22.04 -21.65
C LYS A 193 4.30 21.20 -21.52
N ALA A 194 5.23 21.32 -22.49
CA ALA A 194 6.46 20.57 -22.51
C ALA A 194 7.68 21.44 -22.20
N PHE A 195 8.65 20.86 -21.52
CA PHE A 195 9.89 21.51 -21.09
C PHE A 195 11.09 20.59 -21.28
N LYS A 196 12.26 21.21 -21.46
CA LYS A 196 13.55 20.53 -21.62
C LYS A 196 14.57 21.12 -20.65
N SER A 197 15.24 20.26 -19.88
CA SER A 197 16.22 20.67 -18.89
C SER A 197 17.46 19.77 -18.92
N ASN A 198 18.61 20.34 -18.60
CA ASN A 198 19.85 19.59 -18.35
C ASN A 198 19.98 19.18 -16.88
N SER A 199 19.04 19.58 -16.03
CA SER A 199 19.03 19.29 -14.61
C SER A 199 17.72 18.61 -14.22
N SER A 200 17.78 17.65 -13.31
CA SER A 200 16.60 17.03 -12.72
C SER A 200 15.78 17.96 -11.80
N ASN A 201 16.28 19.17 -11.54
CA ASN A 201 15.82 20.03 -10.45
C ASN A 201 15.12 21.31 -10.93
N SER A 202 14.91 21.47 -12.24
CA SER A 202 14.19 22.60 -12.82
C SER A 202 13.48 22.14 -14.09
N LEU A 203 12.36 22.79 -14.41
CA LEU A 203 11.65 22.55 -15.70
C LEU A 203 12.53 22.93 -16.90
N GLY A 204 13.38 23.94 -16.76
CA GLY A 204 14.23 24.41 -17.81
C GLY A 204 13.49 25.24 -18.86
N LYS A 205 13.75 25.01 -20.16
CA LYS A 205 13.19 25.80 -21.27
C LYS A 205 11.91 25.14 -21.79
N LYS A 206 10.86 25.93 -22.01
CA LYS A 206 9.65 25.50 -22.70
C LYS A 206 9.96 25.10 -24.14
N ILE A 207 9.38 23.98 -24.59
CA ILE A 207 9.47 23.42 -25.94
C ILE A 207 8.08 23.03 -26.42
N GLU A 208 7.95 22.76 -27.72
CA GLU A 208 6.70 22.25 -28.29
C GLU A 208 6.53 20.76 -27.97
N LEU A 209 5.28 20.29 -27.79
CA LEU A 209 4.98 18.87 -27.57
C LEU A 209 5.48 18.00 -28.74
N HIS A 210 5.41 18.52 -29.97
CA HIS A 210 5.84 17.82 -31.18
C HIS A 210 7.35 17.57 -31.24
N ASP A 211 8.16 18.32 -30.48
CA ASP A 211 9.61 18.12 -30.41
C ASP A 211 9.99 16.80 -29.69
N VAL A 212 9.03 16.21 -28.98
CA VAL A 212 9.20 14.96 -28.24
C VAL A 212 8.35 13.86 -28.88
N PRO A 213 8.94 12.83 -29.49
CA PRO A 213 8.20 11.82 -30.25
C PRO A 213 7.05 11.16 -29.47
N GLU A 214 7.23 10.94 -28.17
CA GLU A 214 6.24 10.30 -27.31
C GLU A 214 5.03 11.21 -27.02
N TRP A 215 5.14 12.52 -27.25
CA TRP A 215 4.10 13.50 -27.00
C TRP A 215 3.58 14.16 -28.29
N SER A 216 4.11 13.76 -29.44
CA SER A 216 3.81 14.38 -30.74
C SER A 216 2.34 14.29 -31.16
N SER A 217 1.59 13.34 -30.62
CA SER A 217 0.14 13.16 -30.85
C SER A 217 -0.75 13.78 -29.78
N ILE A 218 -0.17 14.48 -28.81
CA ILE A 218 -0.93 15.09 -27.70
C ILE A 218 -1.22 16.55 -28.04
N ASP A 219 -2.48 16.92 -27.92
CA ASP A 219 -2.90 18.31 -28.10
C ASP A 219 -2.51 19.18 -26.89
N GLU A 220 -2.18 20.45 -27.15
CA GLU A 220 -1.83 21.41 -26.10
C GLU A 220 -3.01 21.70 -25.17
N VAL A 221 -4.23 21.79 -25.72
CA VAL A 221 -5.44 22.07 -24.97
C VAL A 221 -6.58 21.20 -25.50
N VAL A 222 -7.23 20.49 -24.59
CA VAL A 222 -8.40 19.67 -24.87
C VAL A 222 -9.56 20.15 -24.02
N HIS A 223 -10.70 20.42 -24.65
CA HIS A 223 -11.94 20.79 -23.97
C HIS A 223 -12.95 19.66 -24.05
N ILE A 224 -13.46 19.22 -22.91
CA ILE A 224 -14.43 18.14 -22.81
C ILE A 224 -15.71 18.69 -22.16
N MET A 225 -16.82 18.55 -22.86
CA MET A 225 -18.12 19.04 -22.44
C MET A 225 -18.83 17.99 -21.58
N ASN A 226 -19.77 18.43 -20.75
CA ASN A 226 -20.63 17.56 -19.94
C ASN A 226 -19.87 16.65 -18.97
N VAL A 227 -18.77 17.13 -18.41
CA VAL A 227 -17.99 16.44 -17.37
C VAL A 227 -18.35 17.00 -16.02
N GLU A 228 -18.80 16.15 -15.11
CA GLU A 228 -19.22 16.54 -13.76
C GLU A 228 -18.12 16.29 -12.72
N LYS A 229 -17.32 15.26 -12.92
CA LYS A 229 -16.25 14.83 -12.01
C LYS A 229 -14.89 14.88 -12.72
N PRO A 230 -13.78 15.05 -11.99
CA PRO A 230 -12.44 14.97 -12.57
C PRO A 230 -12.20 13.65 -13.31
N LEU A 231 -11.43 13.71 -14.40
CA LEU A 231 -11.10 12.54 -15.22
C LEU A 231 -9.90 11.76 -14.65
N PHE A 232 -9.83 11.69 -13.35
CA PHE A 232 -8.90 10.88 -12.56
C PHE A 232 -9.54 10.51 -11.24
N ALA A 233 -9.04 9.46 -10.61
CA ALA A 233 -9.53 8.99 -9.31
C ALA A 233 -8.42 9.11 -8.27
N TYR A 234 -8.72 9.70 -7.11
CA TYR A 234 -7.80 9.76 -6.00
C TYR A 234 -8.07 8.60 -5.03
N LEU A 235 -7.15 7.65 -4.99
CA LEU A 235 -7.12 6.55 -4.04
C LEU A 235 -6.34 7.00 -2.81
N LYS A 236 -7.02 7.32 -1.71
CA LYS A 236 -6.42 7.83 -0.48
C LYS A 236 -6.76 6.98 0.73
N THR A 237 -5.93 7.07 1.75
CA THR A 237 -6.19 6.49 3.05
C THR A 237 -7.42 7.16 3.71
N PRO A 238 -8.24 6.41 4.45
CA PRO A 238 -9.44 6.94 5.12
C PRO A 238 -9.12 7.70 6.42
N PHE A 239 -7.87 8.09 6.63
CA PHE A 239 -7.45 8.78 7.86
C PHE A 239 -7.49 10.30 7.68
N ASN A 240 -7.83 11.01 8.76
CA ASN A 240 -7.87 12.46 8.76
C ASN A 240 -6.45 13.04 8.65
N ASN A 241 -6.24 13.98 7.73
CA ASN A 241 -4.98 14.69 7.59
C ASN A 241 -4.80 15.70 8.74
N THR A 242 -3.99 15.32 9.72
CA THR A 242 -3.67 16.16 10.88
C THR A 242 -2.41 17.00 10.69
N ILE A 243 -1.71 16.83 9.57
CA ILE A 243 -0.50 17.62 9.23
C ILE A 243 -0.90 18.92 8.57
N ASP A 244 -1.86 18.83 7.63
CA ASP A 244 -2.41 19.99 6.93
C ASP A 244 -3.92 19.82 6.75
N TYR A 245 -4.68 20.46 7.62
CA TYR A 245 -6.15 20.44 7.58
C TYR A 245 -6.74 21.10 6.31
N SER A 246 -5.94 21.92 5.64
CA SER A 246 -6.36 22.59 4.40
C SER A 246 -6.18 21.71 3.17
N SER A 247 -5.31 20.71 3.22
CA SER A 247 -5.06 19.79 2.11
C SER A 247 -6.07 18.64 2.06
N PRO A 248 -6.57 18.25 0.88
CA PRO A 248 -7.42 17.07 0.70
C PRO A 248 -6.62 15.76 0.69
N GLU A 249 -5.30 15.82 0.76
CA GLU A 249 -4.43 14.65 0.66
C GLU A 249 -4.54 13.74 1.89
N GLY A 250 -4.39 12.45 1.66
CA GLY A 250 -4.34 11.44 2.71
C GLY A 250 -2.98 11.42 3.41
N ILE A 251 -2.94 10.74 4.55
CA ILE A 251 -1.72 10.52 5.34
C ILE A 251 -1.39 9.03 5.40
N SER A 252 -0.11 8.71 5.59
CA SER A 252 0.30 7.31 5.75
C SER A 252 -0.42 6.63 6.91
N ILE A 253 -0.74 5.34 6.77
CA ILE A 253 -1.35 4.52 7.83
C ILE A 253 -0.53 4.53 9.14
N PHE A 254 0.79 4.67 9.03
CA PHE A 254 1.70 4.71 10.18
C PHE A 254 2.13 6.13 10.58
N SER A 255 1.51 7.17 10.00
CA SER A 255 1.89 8.58 10.27
C SER A 255 1.87 8.93 11.76
N ASN A 256 0.94 8.38 12.54
CA ASN A 256 0.79 8.61 13.97
C ASN A 256 1.70 7.73 14.84
N ALA A 257 2.39 6.75 14.26
CA ALA A 257 3.22 5.78 14.97
C ALA A 257 4.72 5.89 14.65
N LEU A 258 5.18 7.03 14.13
CA LEU A 258 6.57 7.23 13.70
C LEU A 258 7.59 7.06 14.83
N MET A 259 7.25 7.52 16.04
CA MET A 259 8.14 7.42 17.19
C MET A 259 8.21 5.99 17.71
N GLU A 260 7.09 5.28 17.71
CA GLU A 260 7.04 3.87 18.09
C GLU A 260 7.77 2.98 17.08
N LEU A 261 7.72 3.28 15.78
CA LEU A 261 8.51 2.59 14.76
C LEU A 261 10.01 2.77 14.99
N ARG A 262 10.43 3.99 15.36
CA ARG A 262 11.82 4.27 15.76
C ARG A 262 12.21 3.46 17.01
N ASP A 263 11.36 3.49 18.03
CA ASP A 263 11.62 2.79 19.29
C ASP A 263 11.67 1.27 19.09
N LEU A 264 10.86 0.75 18.17
CA LEU A 264 10.88 -0.66 17.75
C LEU A 264 12.22 -1.04 17.11
N ASP A 265 12.74 -0.22 16.19
CA ASP A 265 14.04 -0.44 15.55
C ASP A 265 15.18 -0.40 16.58
N ILE A 266 15.11 0.52 17.55
CA ILE A 266 16.07 0.62 18.65
C ILE A 266 16.00 -0.62 19.56
N ALA A 267 14.80 -1.03 19.99
CA ALA A 267 14.61 -2.18 20.87
C ALA A 267 15.08 -3.47 20.19
N TRP A 268 14.76 -3.64 18.92
CA TRP A 268 15.20 -4.79 18.12
C TRP A 268 16.72 -4.83 17.95
N SER A 269 17.34 -3.68 17.69
CA SER A 269 18.80 -3.57 17.55
C SER A 269 19.51 -3.89 18.86
N LYS A 270 19.01 -3.37 19.99
CA LYS A 270 19.55 -3.68 21.33
C LYS A 270 19.44 -5.17 21.66
N LYS A 271 18.33 -5.83 21.29
CA LYS A 271 18.19 -7.28 21.44
C LYS A 271 19.25 -8.04 20.63
N GLY A 272 19.48 -7.62 19.37
CA GLY A 272 20.51 -8.22 18.52
C GLY A 272 21.92 -8.03 19.08
N ASN A 273 22.24 -6.82 19.52
CA ASN A 273 23.55 -6.50 20.10
C ASN A 273 23.78 -7.27 21.41
N GLU A 274 22.75 -7.41 22.27
CA GLU A 274 22.86 -8.23 23.49
C GLU A 274 23.21 -9.68 23.19
N VAL A 275 22.66 -10.27 22.13
CA VAL A 275 23.03 -11.63 21.69
C VAL A 275 24.47 -11.68 21.20
N GLU A 276 24.96 -10.66 20.50
CA GLU A 276 26.35 -10.58 20.07
C GLU A 276 27.31 -10.35 21.25
N ASP A 277 26.92 -9.53 22.24
CA ASP A 277 27.71 -9.19 23.41
C ASP A 277 27.64 -10.24 24.53
N SER A 278 26.62 -11.12 24.52
CA SER A 278 26.41 -12.16 25.52
C SER A 278 27.33 -13.36 25.38
N GLN A 279 28.42 -13.23 24.62
CA GLN A 279 29.43 -14.28 24.53
C GLN A 279 30.12 -14.44 25.88
N HIS A 280 30.25 -15.71 26.32
CA HIS A 280 31.06 -16.04 27.46
C HIS A 280 32.49 -15.56 27.23
N ILE A 281 32.97 -14.63 28.05
CA ILE A 281 34.31 -14.07 27.94
C ILE A 281 35.10 -14.50 29.19
N THR A 282 36.23 -15.16 28.97
CA THR A 282 37.20 -15.48 30.00
C THR A 282 38.32 -14.45 29.99
N PHE A 283 38.47 -13.72 31.08
CA PHE A 283 39.56 -12.78 31.25
C PHE A 283 40.74 -13.51 31.89
N ILE A 284 41.91 -13.43 31.26
CA ILE A 284 43.14 -14.01 31.81
C ILE A 284 44.16 -12.91 32.03
N ASN A 285 44.85 -12.94 33.17
CA ASN A 285 45.91 -11.99 33.44
C ASN A 285 47.04 -12.17 32.41
N GLU A 286 47.37 -11.13 31.66
CA GLU A 286 48.43 -11.14 30.64
C GLU A 286 49.79 -11.61 31.20
N ASN A 287 50.03 -11.38 32.49
CA ASN A 287 51.24 -11.86 33.15
C ASN A 287 51.31 -13.38 33.25
N ALA A 288 50.18 -14.07 33.24
CA ALA A 288 50.10 -15.55 33.23
C ALA A 288 50.37 -16.14 31.84
N LEU A 289 50.21 -15.34 30.79
CA LEU A 289 50.36 -15.74 29.37
C LEU A 289 51.79 -15.49 28.85
N THR A 290 52.64 -14.79 29.60
CA THR A 290 53.99 -14.44 29.20
C THR A 290 54.98 -15.51 29.56
N LYS A 291 55.73 -16.06 28.57
CA LYS A 291 56.90 -16.90 28.85
C LYS A 291 58.13 -16.02 29.07
N GLN A 292 58.92 -16.33 30.08
CA GLN A 292 60.19 -15.71 30.31
C GLN A 292 61.20 -16.24 29.28
N GLY A 293 61.60 -15.38 28.36
CA GLY A 293 62.65 -15.70 27.40
C GLY A 293 64.04 -15.67 28.07
N LYS A 294 65.02 -16.40 27.52
CA LYS A 294 66.44 -16.30 27.91
C LYS A 294 66.89 -14.86 27.69
N GLY A 295 67.13 -14.13 28.79
CA GLY A 295 67.51 -12.72 28.73
C GLY A 295 66.56 -11.71 29.34
N GLY A 296 65.49 -12.16 30.03
CA GLY A 296 64.58 -11.28 30.79
C GLY A 296 63.54 -10.52 29.95
N THR A 297 63.46 -10.75 28.66
CA THR A 297 62.41 -10.17 27.80
C THR A 297 61.11 -10.98 27.86
N ARG A 298 59.98 -10.35 28.24
CA ARG A 298 58.66 -10.97 28.23
C ARG A 298 58.10 -11.00 26.80
N THR A 299 57.93 -12.18 26.24
CA THR A 299 57.29 -12.34 24.92
C THR A 299 55.96 -13.07 25.09
N SER A 300 54.86 -12.46 24.66
CA SER A 300 53.58 -13.15 24.52
C SER A 300 53.64 -14.03 23.29
N THR A 301 53.38 -15.33 23.50
CA THR A 301 53.48 -16.34 22.41
C THR A 301 52.21 -17.14 22.21
N VAL A 302 51.10 -16.74 22.81
CA VAL A 302 49.83 -17.50 22.71
C VAL A 302 48.80 -16.67 21.99
N GLU A 303 48.38 -17.13 20.82
CA GLU A 303 47.14 -16.62 20.20
C GLU A 303 45.96 -17.08 21.05
N LEU A 304 45.23 -16.12 21.62
CA LEU A 304 44.08 -16.42 22.47
C LEU A 304 42.85 -16.67 21.57
N PRO A 305 42.02 -17.67 21.88
CA PRO A 305 40.73 -17.86 21.22
C PRO A 305 39.86 -16.60 21.37
N ARG A 306 38.91 -16.37 20.46
CA ARG A 306 38.04 -15.20 20.40
C ARG A 306 37.33 -14.85 21.72
N PHE A 307 37.02 -15.87 22.51
CA PHE A 307 36.33 -15.75 23.82
C PHE A 307 37.27 -15.54 25.03
N VAL A 308 38.58 -15.45 24.80
CA VAL A 308 39.58 -15.20 25.86
C VAL A 308 40.25 -13.86 25.65
N LYS A 309 40.15 -12.95 26.60
CA LYS A 309 40.78 -11.62 26.54
C LYS A 309 41.84 -11.49 27.62
N GLY A 310 43.02 -11.03 27.23
CA GLY A 310 44.10 -10.69 28.15
C GLY A 310 43.79 -9.32 28.80
N LEU A 311 43.83 -9.29 30.17
CA LEU A 311 43.71 -8.04 30.94
C LEU A 311 45.02 -7.76 31.67
N LYS A 312 45.52 -6.53 31.62
CA LYS A 312 46.64 -6.07 32.43
C LYS A 312 46.15 -5.79 33.86
N LEU A 313 46.09 -6.83 34.67
CA LEU A 313 45.78 -6.67 36.07
C LEU A 313 47.08 -6.36 36.84
N GLY A 314 46.98 -5.50 37.87
CA GLY A 314 48.14 -5.18 38.70
C GLY A 314 48.76 -6.42 39.33
N LEU A 315 50.06 -6.36 39.68
CA LEU A 315 50.85 -7.46 40.24
C LEU A 315 50.28 -8.05 41.54
N ASP A 316 49.37 -7.33 42.21
CA ASP A 316 48.74 -7.73 43.50
C ASP A 316 47.37 -8.40 43.34
N SER A 317 46.87 -8.60 42.12
CA SER A 317 45.57 -9.24 41.94
C SER A 317 45.63 -10.75 42.17
N LYS A 318 44.83 -11.26 43.13
CA LYS A 318 44.76 -12.67 43.51
C LYS A 318 44.05 -13.55 42.46
N SER A 319 43.30 -13.00 41.53
CA SER A 319 42.61 -13.76 40.47
C SER A 319 43.44 -13.81 39.18
N THR A 320 43.75 -15.00 38.74
CA THR A 320 44.49 -15.25 37.49
C THR A 320 43.52 -15.40 36.29
N ILE A 321 42.28 -15.79 36.57
CA ILE A 321 41.21 -16.04 35.59
C ILE A 321 39.94 -15.49 36.21
N ASP A 322 39.20 -14.72 35.43
CA ASP A 322 37.87 -14.24 35.77
C ASP A 322 36.90 -14.54 34.60
N GLU A 323 35.76 -15.14 34.91
CA GLU A 323 34.76 -15.52 33.94
C GLU A 323 33.60 -14.56 34.00
N HIS A 324 33.32 -13.91 32.88
CA HIS A 324 32.12 -13.07 32.70
C HIS A 324 31.09 -13.84 31.89
N VAL A 325 30.01 -14.22 32.55
CA VAL A 325 28.84 -14.85 31.93
C VAL A 325 27.68 -13.85 32.02
N PRO A 326 27.40 -13.08 30.93
CA PRO A 326 26.30 -12.12 30.96
C PRO A 326 24.96 -12.85 31.10
N THR A 327 24.05 -12.28 31.88
CA THR A 327 22.69 -12.76 31.98
C THR A 327 21.89 -12.13 30.80
N MET A 328 21.30 -12.99 29.99
CA MET A 328 20.46 -12.53 28.89
C MET A 328 19.07 -12.10 29.37
N LEU A 329 18.63 -10.90 28.99
CA LEU A 329 17.31 -10.34 29.32
C LEU A 329 16.28 -10.59 28.19
N THR A 330 16.38 -11.72 27.50
CA THR A 330 15.60 -12.02 26.28
C THR A 330 14.09 -11.91 26.51
N SER A 331 13.56 -12.39 27.64
CA SER A 331 12.12 -12.31 27.94
C SER A 331 11.66 -10.88 28.16
N ASP A 332 12.46 -10.09 28.87
CA ASP A 332 12.14 -8.67 29.14
C ASP A 332 12.19 -7.86 27.84
N ARG A 333 13.18 -8.10 26.98
CA ARG A 333 13.27 -7.48 25.65
C ARG A 333 12.09 -7.83 24.75
N ILE A 334 11.63 -9.08 24.77
CA ILE A 334 10.44 -9.49 24.01
C ILE A 334 9.19 -8.80 24.57
N THR A 335 9.07 -8.65 25.88
CA THR A 335 7.96 -7.94 26.52
C THR A 335 7.95 -6.47 26.13
N ASP A 336 9.09 -5.78 26.13
CA ASP A 336 9.22 -4.40 25.66
C ASP A 336 8.81 -4.27 24.19
N ILE A 337 9.35 -5.14 23.31
CA ILE A 337 9.00 -5.15 21.88
C ILE A 337 7.50 -5.36 21.68
N ASN A 338 6.89 -6.30 22.40
CA ASN A 338 5.45 -6.54 22.30
C ASN A 338 4.61 -5.34 22.77
N SER A 339 5.08 -4.62 23.80
CA SER A 339 4.42 -3.38 24.24
C SER A 339 4.45 -2.30 23.15
N ILE A 340 5.60 -2.13 22.49
CA ILE A 340 5.75 -1.17 21.37
C ILE A 340 4.87 -1.60 20.18
N LEU A 341 4.89 -2.88 19.81
CA LEU A 341 4.05 -3.41 18.73
C LEU A 341 2.55 -3.23 19.00
N SER A 342 2.13 -3.42 20.27
CA SER A 342 0.76 -3.17 20.69
C SER A 342 0.36 -1.69 20.52
N MET A 343 1.25 -0.76 20.86
CA MET A 343 1.01 0.66 20.66
C MET A 343 0.96 1.04 19.18
N ILE A 344 1.84 0.48 18.36
CA ILE A 344 1.79 0.67 16.90
C ILE A 344 0.46 0.15 16.34
N SER A 345 0.01 -1.05 16.77
CA SER A 345 -1.27 -1.60 16.35
C SER A 345 -2.41 -0.61 16.63
N THR A 346 -2.55 -0.17 17.86
CA THR A 346 -3.62 0.76 18.27
C THR A 346 -3.57 2.09 17.51
N LYS A 347 -2.36 2.68 17.33
CA LYS A 347 -2.20 3.96 16.61
C LYS A 347 -2.50 3.87 15.12
N CYS A 348 -2.34 2.69 14.53
CA CYS A 348 -2.62 2.42 13.12
C CYS A 348 -4.05 1.87 12.89
N GLY A 349 -4.90 1.82 13.93
CA GLY A 349 -6.29 1.36 13.82
C GLY A 349 -6.42 -0.17 13.78
N PHE A 350 -5.47 -0.90 14.36
CA PHE A 350 -5.54 -2.36 14.49
C PHE A 350 -5.80 -2.77 15.92
N SER A 351 -6.41 -3.91 16.09
CA SER A 351 -6.67 -4.51 17.39
C SER A 351 -5.38 -4.71 18.17
N GLN A 352 -5.45 -4.43 19.47
CA GLN A 352 -4.33 -4.58 20.36
C GLN A 352 -3.82 -6.02 20.33
N GLY A 353 -2.52 -6.21 20.15
CA GLY A 353 -1.93 -7.54 20.06
C GLY A 353 -1.95 -8.20 18.69
N GLN A 354 -2.39 -7.51 17.63
CA GLN A 354 -2.40 -8.04 16.27
C GLN A 354 -1.00 -8.46 15.80
N PHE A 355 0.03 -7.73 16.18
CA PHE A 355 1.41 -7.92 15.70
C PHE A 355 2.39 -8.40 16.78
N ILE A 356 1.93 -8.85 17.95
CA ILE A 356 2.81 -9.33 19.03
C ILE A 356 3.55 -10.63 18.65
N LEU A 357 4.81 -10.77 19.11
CA LEU A 357 5.70 -11.86 18.72
C LEU A 357 5.35 -13.21 19.35
N ASP A 358 4.83 -13.26 20.55
CA ASP A 358 4.48 -14.50 21.25
C ASP A 358 2.98 -14.53 21.57
N ARG A 359 2.16 -14.70 20.56
CA ARG A 359 0.75 -15.03 20.79
C ARG A 359 0.71 -16.45 21.39
N LYS A 360 0.72 -16.55 22.71
CA LYS A 360 0.44 -17.84 23.35
C LYS A 360 -0.91 -18.31 22.81
N SER A 361 -0.91 -19.45 22.14
CA SER A 361 -2.12 -20.11 21.65
C SER A 361 -2.91 -20.69 22.87
N GLY A 362 -3.35 -19.79 23.75
CA GLY A 362 -4.43 -20.11 24.68
C GLY A 362 -5.66 -20.40 23.84
N ARG A 363 -6.43 -21.41 24.19
CA ARG A 363 -7.72 -21.71 23.57
C ARG A 363 -8.65 -20.52 23.81
N LEU A 364 -8.56 -19.50 22.94
CA LEU A 364 -9.56 -18.45 22.85
C LEU A 364 -10.80 -19.07 22.22
N THR A 365 -11.98 -18.79 22.75
CA THR A 365 -13.24 -19.17 22.10
C THR A 365 -13.38 -18.34 20.81
N ALA A 366 -14.06 -18.89 19.79
CA ALA A 366 -14.29 -18.20 18.54
C ALA A 366 -14.86 -16.77 18.76
N THR A 367 -15.78 -16.61 19.71
CA THR A 367 -16.38 -15.32 20.08
C THR A 367 -15.36 -14.33 20.67
N GLN A 368 -14.35 -14.77 21.41
CA GLN A 368 -13.29 -13.91 21.92
C GLN A 368 -12.35 -13.45 20.80
N VAL A 369 -12.04 -14.30 19.84
CA VAL A 369 -11.25 -13.93 18.66
C VAL A 369 -12.00 -12.92 17.79
N GLU A 370 -13.31 -13.10 17.59
CA GLU A 370 -14.15 -12.16 16.84
C GLU A 370 -14.21 -10.79 17.52
N SER A 371 -14.34 -10.75 18.85
CA SER A 371 -14.36 -9.49 19.62
C SER A 371 -13.02 -8.76 19.58
N ASP A 372 -11.92 -9.51 19.65
CA ASP A 372 -10.58 -8.94 19.69
C ASP A 372 -10.13 -8.38 18.33
N ASP A 373 -10.71 -8.86 17.21
CA ASP A 373 -10.30 -8.44 15.85
C ASP A 373 -11.19 -7.35 15.24
N ASN A 374 -12.23 -6.86 15.92
CA ASN A 374 -13.22 -5.90 15.38
C ASN A 374 -12.58 -4.59 14.89
N GLU A 375 -11.65 -3.97 15.64
CA GLU A 375 -10.99 -2.73 15.23
C GLU A 375 -10.21 -2.92 13.91
N THR A 376 -9.52 -4.06 13.77
CA THR A 376 -8.82 -4.42 12.55
C THR A 376 -9.78 -4.51 11.36
N VAL A 377 -10.94 -5.15 11.56
CA VAL A 377 -11.96 -5.32 10.53
C VAL A 377 -12.56 -3.98 10.11
N GLU A 378 -12.86 -3.10 11.06
CA GLU A 378 -13.40 -1.77 10.78
C GLU A 378 -12.40 -0.94 9.96
N THR A 379 -11.13 -0.91 10.35
CA THR A 379 -10.08 -0.19 9.62
C THR A 379 -9.95 -0.72 8.18
N ILE A 380 -9.96 -2.04 7.99
CA ILE A 380 -9.86 -2.62 6.64
C ILE A 380 -11.12 -2.32 5.82
N ASN A 381 -12.30 -2.33 6.43
CA ASN A 381 -13.53 -1.97 5.74
C ASN A 381 -13.57 -0.50 5.31
N ASP A 382 -13.00 0.42 6.10
CA ASP A 382 -12.88 1.82 5.70
C ASP A 382 -11.90 2.00 4.53
N ILE A 383 -10.80 1.23 4.51
CA ILE A 383 -9.89 1.18 3.36
C ILE A 383 -10.61 0.63 2.12
N ARG A 384 -11.40 -0.43 2.26
CA ARG A 384 -12.23 -0.99 1.17
C ARG A 384 -13.24 0.02 0.61
N LYS A 385 -13.87 0.84 1.47
CA LYS A 385 -14.73 1.95 1.02
C LYS A 385 -13.96 2.96 0.18
N SER A 386 -12.74 3.30 0.60
CA SER A 386 -11.86 4.20 -0.17
C SER A 386 -11.51 3.60 -1.53
N ILE A 387 -11.17 2.30 -1.59
CA ILE A 387 -10.92 1.59 -2.85
C ILE A 387 -12.15 1.61 -3.75
N LYS A 388 -13.35 1.29 -3.24
CA LYS A 388 -14.60 1.35 -4.02
C LYS A 388 -14.84 2.73 -4.61
N THR A 389 -14.70 3.79 -3.80
CA THR A 389 -14.90 5.18 -4.23
C THR A 389 -13.93 5.55 -5.36
N ALA A 390 -12.65 5.19 -5.20
CA ALA A 390 -11.65 5.44 -6.24
C ALA A 390 -11.93 4.67 -7.52
N LEU A 391 -12.33 3.41 -7.43
CA LEU A 391 -12.70 2.59 -8.59
C LEU A 391 -13.94 3.13 -9.31
N LYS A 392 -14.97 3.58 -8.59
CA LYS A 392 -16.15 4.24 -9.20
C LYS A 392 -15.75 5.50 -9.98
N ASN A 393 -14.92 6.36 -9.38
CA ASN A 393 -14.43 7.57 -10.04
C ASN A 393 -13.56 7.24 -11.26
N LEU A 394 -12.76 6.17 -11.19
CA LEU A 394 -11.98 5.70 -12.33
C LEU A 394 -12.86 5.14 -13.45
N ILE A 395 -13.90 4.37 -13.13
CA ILE A 395 -14.91 3.89 -14.11
C ILE A 395 -15.56 5.07 -14.80
N TYR A 396 -15.96 6.11 -14.05
CA TYR A 396 -16.50 7.34 -14.62
C TYR A 396 -15.51 8.01 -15.59
N ALA A 397 -14.26 8.17 -15.19
CA ALA A 397 -13.22 8.75 -16.02
C ALA A 397 -13.01 7.95 -17.32
N ILE A 398 -12.92 6.62 -17.24
CA ILE A 398 -12.79 5.75 -18.42
C ILE A 398 -14.03 5.86 -19.31
N ASN A 399 -15.25 5.96 -18.75
CA ASN A 399 -16.48 6.12 -19.52
C ASN A 399 -16.46 7.41 -20.37
N VAL A 400 -15.99 8.53 -19.80
CA VAL A 400 -15.83 9.79 -20.55
C VAL A 400 -14.76 9.66 -21.63
N PHE A 401 -13.64 8.98 -21.36
CA PHE A 401 -12.62 8.70 -22.38
C PHE A 401 -13.16 7.82 -23.53
N CYS A 402 -14.08 6.90 -23.24
CA CYS A 402 -14.76 6.11 -24.28
C CYS A 402 -15.47 7.00 -25.31
N ASP A 403 -16.08 8.12 -24.88
CA ASP A 403 -16.72 9.08 -25.81
C ASP A 403 -15.69 9.74 -26.73
N LEU A 404 -14.52 10.10 -26.22
CA LEU A 404 -13.43 10.71 -26.99
C LEU A 404 -12.84 9.75 -28.04
N TYR A 405 -12.85 8.46 -27.76
CA TYR A 405 -12.30 7.42 -28.66
C TYR A 405 -13.34 6.73 -29.54
N GLY A 406 -14.59 7.23 -29.55
CA GLY A 406 -15.65 6.75 -30.42
C GLY A 406 -16.16 5.34 -30.04
N ILE A 407 -15.95 4.89 -28.80
CA ILE A 407 -16.60 3.68 -28.30
C ILE A 407 -18.09 4.02 -28.08
N PRO A 408 -19.03 3.25 -28.68
CA PRO A 408 -20.45 3.58 -28.63
C PRO A 408 -20.97 3.81 -27.22
N ALA A 409 -21.80 4.84 -27.04
CA ALA A 409 -22.47 5.08 -25.77
C ALA A 409 -23.39 3.90 -25.42
N GLY A 410 -23.48 3.58 -24.13
CA GLY A 410 -24.32 2.48 -23.67
C GLY A 410 -24.43 2.46 -22.15
N TYR A 411 -25.35 1.68 -21.67
CA TYR A 411 -25.57 1.51 -20.23
C TYR A 411 -24.37 0.86 -19.55
N VAL A 412 -24.01 1.43 -18.39
CA VAL A 412 -22.93 0.95 -17.50
C VAL A 412 -23.51 0.92 -16.08
N ASP A 413 -23.71 -0.25 -15.53
CA ASP A 413 -24.33 -0.47 -14.22
C ASP A 413 -23.59 0.25 -13.08
N ALA A 414 -22.27 0.27 -13.12
CA ALA A 414 -21.43 0.91 -12.10
C ALA A 414 -21.54 2.45 -12.05
N LEU A 415 -22.21 3.07 -13.02
CA LEU A 415 -22.52 4.51 -13.08
C LEU A 415 -23.99 4.82 -12.74
N ASP A 416 -24.78 3.80 -12.48
CA ASP A 416 -26.17 3.92 -12.10
C ASP A 416 -26.28 3.91 -10.56
N ASP A 417 -26.80 5.00 -10.00
CA ASP A 417 -26.93 5.15 -8.54
C ASP A 417 -27.98 4.19 -7.93
N ASP A 418 -28.86 3.60 -8.75
CA ASP A 418 -29.84 2.61 -8.31
C ASP A 418 -29.26 1.21 -8.17
N VAL A 419 -28.04 0.96 -8.68
CA VAL A 419 -27.36 -0.33 -8.57
C VAL A 419 -26.51 -0.39 -7.28
N PRO A 420 -26.75 -1.39 -6.41
CA PRO A 420 -25.98 -1.52 -5.17
C PRO A 420 -24.49 -1.80 -5.45
N ASP A 421 -23.62 -1.21 -4.63
CA ASP A 421 -22.16 -1.42 -4.73
C ASP A 421 -21.75 -2.90 -4.58
N GLU A 422 -22.52 -3.69 -3.84
CA GLU A 422 -22.28 -5.10 -3.59
C GLU A 422 -22.45 -5.96 -4.86
N ASP A 423 -23.23 -5.49 -5.84
CA ASP A 423 -23.41 -6.17 -7.12
C ASP A 423 -22.23 -5.92 -8.07
N ILE A 424 -21.49 -4.81 -7.85
CA ILE A 424 -20.36 -4.41 -8.68
C ILE A 424 -19.03 -4.83 -8.06
N PHE A 425 -18.88 -4.65 -6.73
CA PHE A 425 -17.63 -4.86 -5.99
C PHE A 425 -17.80 -5.97 -4.96
N TYR A 426 -17.04 -7.04 -5.12
CA TYR A 426 -17.00 -8.11 -4.14
C TYR A 426 -15.67 -8.11 -3.39
N PHE A 427 -15.74 -8.24 -2.06
CA PHE A 427 -14.61 -8.46 -1.17
C PHE A 427 -14.94 -9.63 -0.25
N LYS A 428 -13.96 -10.48 0.01
CA LYS A 428 -14.15 -11.56 0.98
C LYS A 428 -14.41 -11.03 2.38
N ASP A 429 -15.34 -11.68 3.09
CA ASP A 429 -15.56 -11.38 4.51
C ASP A 429 -14.30 -11.72 5.32
N LEU A 430 -13.88 -10.78 6.18
CA LEU A 430 -12.65 -10.89 6.97
C LEU A 430 -12.84 -11.74 8.22
N LEU A 431 -14.06 -11.81 8.75
CA LEU A 431 -14.40 -12.54 9.97
C LEU A 431 -14.85 -13.98 9.69
N ALA A 432 -15.30 -14.26 8.47
CA ALA A 432 -15.74 -15.61 8.13
C ALA A 432 -14.56 -16.57 8.12
N SER A 433 -14.56 -17.49 9.07
CA SER A 433 -13.72 -18.69 8.94
C SER A 433 -14.32 -19.56 7.81
N PHE A 434 -13.47 -20.27 7.07
CA PHE A 434 -13.93 -21.21 6.06
C PHE A 434 -15.02 -22.17 6.58
N GLU A 435 -14.93 -22.58 7.83
CA GLU A 435 -15.91 -23.44 8.51
C GLU A 435 -17.25 -22.73 8.75
N GLN A 436 -17.24 -21.43 9.09
CA GLN A 436 -18.47 -20.64 9.29
C GLN A 436 -19.16 -20.38 7.95
N ASP A 437 -18.41 -20.00 6.92
CA ASP A 437 -18.93 -19.84 5.55
C ASP A 437 -19.51 -21.13 5.02
N ARG A 438 -18.80 -22.25 5.21
CA ARG A 438 -19.26 -23.60 4.85
C ARG A 438 -20.57 -23.95 5.59
N SER A 439 -20.63 -23.72 6.90
CA SER A 439 -21.81 -23.98 7.71
C SER A 439 -23.00 -23.12 7.29
N ARG A 440 -22.78 -21.82 7.01
CA ARG A 440 -23.81 -20.91 6.51
C ARG A 440 -24.30 -21.32 5.13
N ALA A 441 -23.40 -21.60 4.20
CA ALA A 441 -23.74 -22.06 2.85
C ALA A 441 -24.47 -23.39 2.88
N TYR A 442 -24.08 -24.31 3.78
CA TYR A 442 -24.77 -25.57 4.00
C TYR A 442 -26.22 -25.39 4.47
N ASN A 443 -26.43 -24.49 5.44
CA ASN A 443 -27.76 -24.16 5.94
C ASN A 443 -28.65 -23.53 4.84
N LEU A 444 -28.10 -22.60 4.06
CA LEU A 444 -28.80 -21.99 2.93
C LEU A 444 -29.09 -23.00 1.81
N MET A 445 -28.21 -23.96 1.60
CA MET A 445 -28.42 -25.07 0.66
C MET A 445 -29.57 -25.98 1.10
N ILE A 446 -29.66 -26.31 2.39
CA ILE A 446 -30.78 -27.08 2.95
C ILE A 446 -32.10 -26.32 2.80
N GLN A 447 -32.09 -25.00 2.99
CA GLN A 447 -33.26 -24.13 2.81
C GLN A 447 -33.65 -23.92 1.33
N GLY A 448 -32.86 -24.44 0.39
CA GLY A 448 -33.10 -24.31 -1.05
C GLY A 448 -32.73 -22.95 -1.66
N VAL A 449 -32.13 -22.05 -0.88
CA VAL A 449 -31.69 -20.70 -1.32
C VAL A 449 -30.34 -20.75 -2.02
N TYR A 450 -29.46 -21.65 -1.61
CA TYR A 450 -28.13 -21.84 -2.21
C TYR A 450 -28.08 -23.09 -3.08
N SER A 451 -27.47 -22.98 -4.27
CA SER A 451 -27.38 -24.10 -5.20
C SER A 451 -26.49 -25.21 -4.64
N LYS A 452 -26.98 -26.46 -4.63
CA LYS A 452 -26.19 -27.64 -4.23
C LYS A 452 -24.95 -27.81 -5.07
N ARG A 453 -25.02 -27.54 -6.38
CA ARG A 453 -23.88 -27.58 -7.29
C ARG A 453 -22.81 -26.58 -6.90
N LYS A 454 -23.20 -25.33 -6.59
CA LYS A 454 -22.30 -24.29 -6.16
C LYS A 454 -21.63 -24.63 -4.84
N TYR A 455 -22.38 -25.18 -3.87
CA TYR A 455 -21.84 -25.61 -2.57
C TYR A 455 -20.77 -26.69 -2.74
N LEU A 456 -21.02 -27.70 -3.53
CA LEU A 456 -20.09 -28.80 -3.77
C LEU A 456 -18.78 -28.32 -4.42
N LYS A 457 -18.87 -27.38 -5.34
CA LYS A 457 -17.70 -26.79 -6.01
C LYS A 457 -16.88 -25.89 -5.07
N GLU A 458 -17.52 -24.97 -4.34
CA GLU A 458 -16.83 -23.96 -3.57
C GLU A 458 -16.31 -24.46 -2.22
N TYR A 459 -17.03 -25.36 -1.57
CA TYR A 459 -16.72 -25.80 -0.21
C TYR A 459 -16.23 -27.23 -0.10
N GLU A 460 -16.60 -28.11 -1.01
CA GLU A 460 -16.16 -29.50 -0.99
C GLU A 460 -15.07 -29.78 -2.06
N GLY A 461 -14.79 -28.83 -2.96
CA GLY A 461 -13.69 -28.89 -3.92
C GLY A 461 -13.91 -29.78 -5.14
N PHE A 462 -15.15 -30.17 -5.42
CA PHE A 462 -15.47 -31.00 -6.59
C PHE A 462 -15.45 -30.18 -7.89
N ASN A 463 -14.97 -30.78 -8.98
CA ASN A 463 -15.04 -30.20 -10.31
C ASN A 463 -16.42 -30.40 -10.95
N ASP A 464 -16.67 -29.79 -12.14
CA ASP A 464 -17.96 -29.89 -12.81
C ASP A 464 -18.33 -31.31 -13.19
N ASP A 465 -17.37 -32.11 -13.67
CA ASP A 465 -17.58 -33.50 -14.12
C ASP A 465 -17.91 -34.40 -12.93
N GLU A 466 -17.26 -34.20 -11.79
CA GLU A 466 -17.53 -34.93 -10.54
C GLU A 466 -18.94 -34.62 -10.00
N VAL A 467 -19.30 -33.32 -10.01
CA VAL A 467 -20.63 -32.88 -9.58
C VAL A 467 -21.72 -33.47 -10.49
N ASP A 468 -21.49 -33.46 -11.81
CA ASP A 468 -22.45 -34.07 -12.76
C ASP A 468 -22.59 -35.58 -12.56
N ALA A 469 -21.49 -36.29 -12.30
CA ALA A 469 -21.50 -37.71 -11.98
C ALA A 469 -22.31 -38.02 -10.71
N MET A 470 -22.10 -37.23 -9.63
CA MET A 470 -22.82 -37.33 -8.36
C MET A 470 -24.33 -37.09 -8.52
N PHE A 471 -24.73 -36.12 -9.35
CA PHE A 471 -26.15 -35.86 -9.61
C PHE A 471 -26.79 -36.97 -10.47
N ALA A 472 -26.04 -37.53 -11.43
CA ALA A 472 -26.50 -38.65 -12.25
C ALA A 472 -26.69 -39.94 -11.41
N GLU A 473 -25.73 -40.28 -10.54
CA GLU A 473 -25.80 -41.43 -9.63
C GLU A 473 -27.00 -41.31 -8.69
N ARG A 474 -27.20 -40.12 -8.10
CA ARG A 474 -28.35 -39.86 -7.23
C ARG A 474 -29.69 -40.01 -7.97
N ALA A 475 -29.77 -39.53 -9.19
CA ALA A 475 -30.99 -39.70 -10.01
C ALA A 475 -31.28 -41.18 -10.31
N GLN A 476 -30.26 -42.00 -10.50
CA GLN A 476 -30.40 -43.45 -10.67
C GLN A 476 -30.89 -44.14 -9.39
N GLU A 477 -30.30 -43.80 -8.23
CA GLU A 477 -30.73 -44.31 -6.92
C GLU A 477 -32.17 -43.93 -6.59
N GLU A 478 -32.60 -42.69 -6.90
CA GLU A 478 -34.00 -42.26 -6.72
C GLU A 478 -34.95 -42.99 -7.66
N ALA A 479 -34.56 -43.29 -8.90
CA ALA A 479 -35.33 -44.07 -9.85
C ALA A 479 -35.48 -45.55 -9.41
N GLU A 480 -34.40 -46.17 -8.92
CA GLU A 480 -34.42 -47.53 -8.37
C GLU A 480 -35.30 -47.63 -7.11
N ARG A 481 -35.21 -46.63 -6.23
CA ARG A 481 -36.06 -46.56 -5.03
C ARG A 481 -37.55 -46.44 -5.35
N ASN A 482 -37.89 -45.65 -6.36
CA ASN A 482 -39.27 -45.49 -6.82
C ASN A 482 -39.77 -46.68 -7.59
N SER A 483 -38.89 -47.47 -8.22
CA SER A 483 -39.27 -48.70 -8.92
C SER A 483 -39.43 -49.93 -7.98
N GLY A 484 -38.68 -49.93 -6.86
CA GLY A 484 -38.79 -50.99 -5.84
C GLY A 484 -40.02 -50.88 -4.92
N GLY A 485 -40.74 -49.75 -4.93
CA GLY A 485 -41.94 -49.53 -4.10
C GLY A 485 -43.28 -50.02 -4.71
N LEU A 486 -43.25 -50.62 -5.90
CA LEU A 486 -44.46 -51.06 -6.62
C LEU A 486 -44.80 -52.55 -6.47
N PHE A 487 -44.00 -53.32 -5.71
CA PHE A 487 -44.29 -54.74 -5.44
C PHE A 487 -44.08 -55.04 -3.96
N GLY A 488 -45.08 -54.73 -3.13
CA GLY A 488 -45.10 -55.11 -1.73
C GLY A 488 -46.44 -54.93 -1.05
N GLU A 489 -47.47 -55.42 -1.63
CA GLU A 489 -48.73 -55.84 -0.95
C GLU A 489 -49.24 -57.12 -1.60
N GLU A 490 -48.95 -58.24 -0.97
CA GLU A 490 -49.78 -59.44 -0.90
C GLU A 490 -49.74 -59.99 0.53
#